data_0b6d92d2a934973ca47131a345ea4f6f
#
_entry.id   0b6d92d2a934973ca47131a345ea4f6f
#
_cell.length_a   1.000
_cell.length_b   1.000
_cell.length_c   1.000
_cell.angle_alpha   90.00
_cell.angle_beta   90.00
_cell.angle_gamma   90.00
#
_symmetry.space_group_name_H-M   'P 1'
#
loop_
_entity.id
_entity.type
_entity.pdbx_description
1 polymer ?
#
loop_
_entity_poly.entity_id
_entity_poly.type
_entity_poly.pdbx_seq_one_letter_code
_entity_poly.pdbx_strand_id
1 'polypeptide(L)'
;MSVVKLTPRSSVPVHFSAETTRQGPLTIGQLNILKWINDFNSREGQPYPTVMCAVTLSGTASVEDVTDSLALLIARHEVLRTSFATGPQPYQRVSSVGTLMVDIYSLEGGRADRVDVEAELAKYLEITAPRQPAAQRLAGPQLRVALATSAEVVCAGLIEFSHMAVDRAAAQILEHELAELISDSAARVVGPPRHQPLDQAELERSERECQKRRRTLEHWSSNLAVMPSPLYLTPSAGSELTEANADDTVGVYMSSPAIALAVQCVSARTRTSRSSCLLAALCAVLSVRTGYREIVFPVMPSNRYERHLYDYVGTLAQTGIAAIDVGSASFDEVVRQAWRGMLKGCMHGVYDVYELEEIGNRISHDRGVYFCFDAIYNCSVIESGVPMKEPAPSPEYMTAMLSRTQLRRYPMPFRLATPVRFDVSRLEGEVELCGWSSDVGRVPAEHLTSLLQAIERLLVAAAGGDLDHEGIIDVLQMEPVRRDSNWVKTDIQWVELAETQRLLDDAFAPVKARIFSQVAGEPLVAYVEASDSVRTPEQAHARCMAVLPAHPSAMTPRHYVICEAVPVGVDDPIGWPAGTSAGTGRSAGI
;
A
#
# COMPACT_ATOMS: atom_id res chain seq x y z
N MET A 1 -11.11 27.32 -15.89
CA MET A 1 -10.98 26.01 -16.51
C MET A 1 -12.17 25.80 -17.41
N SER A 2 -11.97 25.64 -18.72
CA SER A 2 -13.07 25.24 -19.62
C SER A 2 -13.46 23.81 -19.27
N VAL A 3 -14.75 23.56 -19.04
CA VAL A 3 -15.25 22.21 -18.77
C VAL A 3 -15.07 21.39 -20.04
N VAL A 4 -14.21 20.36 -19.97
CA VAL A 4 -14.08 19.37 -21.06
C VAL A 4 -15.38 18.61 -21.14
N LYS A 5 -15.96 18.52 -22.34
CA LYS A 5 -17.16 17.76 -22.58
C LYS A 5 -16.91 16.70 -23.65
N LEU A 6 -17.11 15.44 -23.26
CA LEU A 6 -17.04 14.28 -24.12
C LEU A 6 -18.44 13.73 -24.36
N THR A 7 -18.73 13.37 -25.59
CA THR A 7 -20.00 12.70 -25.96
C THR A 7 -19.70 11.30 -26.49
N PRO A 8 -20.40 10.25 -26.01
CA PRO A 8 -20.29 8.90 -26.56
C PRO A 8 -20.59 8.91 -28.07
N ARG A 9 -19.74 8.28 -28.86
CA ARG A 9 -19.88 8.20 -30.31
C ARG A 9 -20.22 6.80 -30.80
N SER A 10 -19.37 5.82 -30.44
CA SER A 10 -19.48 4.43 -30.88
C SER A 10 -18.62 3.53 -30.01
N SER A 11 -18.83 2.22 -30.11
CA SER A 11 -17.86 1.22 -29.65
C SER A 11 -17.38 0.41 -30.85
N VAL A 12 -16.06 0.25 -30.96
CA VAL A 12 -15.39 -0.42 -32.08
C VAL A 12 -14.87 -1.78 -31.60
N PRO A 13 -15.19 -2.90 -32.30
CA PRO A 13 -14.65 -4.21 -31.96
C PRO A 13 -13.19 -4.33 -32.45
N VAL A 14 -12.31 -4.73 -31.56
CA VAL A 14 -10.92 -5.09 -31.82
C VAL A 14 -10.80 -6.60 -31.74
N HIS A 15 -10.62 -7.23 -32.88
CA HIS A 15 -10.44 -8.69 -32.96
C HIS A 15 -8.97 -9.04 -32.81
N PHE A 16 -8.64 -9.99 -31.97
CA PHE A 16 -7.28 -10.50 -31.82
C PHE A 16 -7.24 -12.01 -32.09
N SER A 17 -6.11 -12.44 -32.62
CA SER A 17 -5.78 -13.85 -32.87
C SER A 17 -4.34 -14.13 -32.50
N ALA A 18 -4.10 -15.22 -31.79
CA ALA A 18 -2.81 -15.69 -31.34
C ALA A 18 -2.71 -17.21 -31.50
N GLU A 19 -1.49 -17.74 -31.54
CA GLU A 19 -1.25 -19.16 -31.85
C GLU A 19 -1.66 -20.14 -30.75
N THR A 20 -1.69 -19.68 -29.48
CA THR A 20 -1.76 -20.57 -28.33
C THR A 20 -3.01 -20.35 -27.46
N THR A 21 -3.63 -21.47 -27.10
CA THR A 21 -4.56 -21.56 -25.96
C THR A 21 -3.87 -22.37 -24.86
N ARG A 22 -3.79 -21.82 -23.66
CA ARG A 22 -3.11 -22.45 -22.51
C ARG A 22 -3.98 -22.35 -21.27
N GLN A 23 -3.77 -23.24 -20.32
CA GLN A 23 -4.42 -23.20 -19.01
C GLN A 23 -3.43 -23.71 -17.94
N GLY A 24 -3.46 -23.11 -16.79
CA GLY A 24 -2.64 -23.51 -15.66
C GLY A 24 -2.97 -22.76 -14.39
N PRO A 25 -2.18 -22.96 -13.34
CA PRO A 25 -2.40 -22.33 -12.05
C PRO A 25 -2.09 -20.84 -12.09
N LEU A 26 -2.57 -20.10 -11.09
CA LEU A 26 -2.22 -18.71 -10.89
C LEU A 26 -0.75 -18.55 -10.48
N THR A 27 -0.16 -17.41 -10.81
CA THR A 27 1.12 -16.97 -10.23
C THR A 27 0.92 -16.53 -8.78
N ILE A 28 2.00 -16.43 -8.02
CA ILE A 28 1.98 -15.91 -6.64
C ILE A 28 1.46 -14.48 -6.60
N GLY A 29 1.86 -13.63 -7.53
CA GLY A 29 1.33 -12.27 -7.65
C GLY A 29 -0.18 -12.25 -7.90
N GLN A 30 -0.69 -13.12 -8.78
CA GLN A 30 -2.12 -13.26 -9.03
C GLN A 30 -2.89 -13.79 -7.80
N LEU A 31 -2.31 -14.74 -7.05
CA LEU A 31 -2.91 -15.21 -5.78
C LEU A 31 -3.02 -14.07 -4.74
N ASN A 32 -2.01 -13.21 -4.65
CA ASN A 32 -2.04 -12.05 -3.77
C ASN A 32 -3.18 -11.07 -4.14
N ILE A 33 -3.34 -10.77 -5.42
CA ILE A 33 -4.42 -9.89 -5.89
C ILE A 33 -5.79 -10.55 -5.71
N LEU A 34 -5.90 -11.86 -5.98
CA LEU A 34 -7.16 -12.59 -5.77
C LEU A 34 -7.59 -12.58 -4.30
N LYS A 35 -6.64 -12.78 -3.38
CA LYS A 35 -6.92 -12.66 -1.94
C LYS A 35 -7.39 -11.24 -1.61
N TRP A 36 -6.71 -10.23 -2.10
CA TRP A 36 -7.12 -8.84 -1.90
C TRP A 36 -8.54 -8.58 -2.44
N ILE A 37 -8.88 -9.06 -3.63
CA ILE A 37 -10.24 -8.96 -4.19
C ILE A 37 -11.25 -9.66 -3.27
N ASN A 38 -10.96 -10.84 -2.76
CA ASN A 38 -11.87 -11.58 -1.89
C ASN A 38 -12.07 -10.88 -0.54
N ASP A 39 -11.02 -10.37 0.07
CA ASP A 39 -11.06 -9.63 1.35
C ASP A 39 -11.84 -8.32 1.21
N PHE A 40 -11.73 -7.65 0.04
CA PHE A 40 -12.45 -6.41 -0.26
C PHE A 40 -13.92 -6.63 -0.64
N ASN A 41 -14.23 -7.69 -1.40
CA ASN A 41 -15.60 -7.99 -1.81
C ASN A 41 -16.51 -8.37 -0.64
N SER A 42 -15.95 -8.69 0.52
CA SER A 42 -16.74 -8.83 1.75
C SER A 42 -17.36 -7.50 2.23
N ARG A 43 -16.94 -6.35 1.65
CA ARG A 43 -17.44 -5.00 1.94
C ARG A 43 -18.19 -4.47 0.72
N GLU A 44 -19.49 -4.25 0.86
CA GLU A 44 -20.33 -3.70 -0.23
C GLU A 44 -19.79 -2.35 -0.76
N GLY A 45 -19.83 -2.17 -2.06
CA GLY A 45 -19.53 -0.88 -2.72
C GLY A 45 -18.06 -0.62 -3.05
N GLN A 46 -17.13 -1.54 -2.77
CA GLN A 46 -15.73 -1.33 -3.13
C GLN A 46 -15.48 -1.53 -4.64
N PRO A 47 -14.74 -0.63 -5.30
CA PRO A 47 -14.40 -0.80 -6.71
C PRO A 47 -13.44 -1.98 -6.91
N TYR A 48 -13.57 -2.64 -8.04
CA TYR A 48 -12.63 -3.69 -8.45
C TYR A 48 -11.24 -3.08 -8.66
N PRO A 49 -10.14 -3.70 -8.15
CA PRO A 49 -8.81 -3.13 -8.27
C PRO A 49 -8.33 -3.09 -9.72
N THR A 50 -7.97 -1.90 -10.18
CA THR A 50 -7.52 -1.64 -11.54
C THR A 50 -6.24 -0.79 -11.57
N VAL A 51 -5.55 -0.81 -12.70
CA VAL A 51 -4.41 0.05 -13.01
C VAL A 51 -4.72 0.80 -14.28
N MET A 52 -4.66 2.13 -14.24
CA MET A 52 -4.89 2.98 -15.41
C MET A 52 -3.57 3.45 -16.00
N CYS A 53 -3.50 3.53 -17.34
CA CYS A 53 -2.45 4.23 -18.07
C CYS A 53 -3.03 5.00 -19.25
N ALA A 54 -2.32 6.07 -19.66
CA ALA A 54 -2.67 6.84 -20.82
C ALA A 54 -2.22 6.14 -22.11
N VAL A 55 -2.92 6.36 -23.21
CA VAL A 55 -2.47 5.99 -24.55
C VAL A 55 -1.53 7.09 -25.04
N THR A 56 -0.23 6.83 -25.01
CA THR A 56 0.77 7.80 -25.48
C THR A 56 0.76 7.86 -27.01
N LEU A 57 0.48 9.06 -27.54
CA LEU A 57 0.41 9.33 -28.98
C LEU A 57 1.60 10.18 -29.42
N SER A 58 2.35 9.68 -30.37
CA SER A 58 3.40 10.43 -31.07
C SER A 58 2.88 10.82 -32.47
N GLY A 59 2.43 12.07 -32.60
CA GLY A 59 1.86 12.56 -33.86
C GLY A 59 0.34 12.39 -33.97
N THR A 60 -0.17 12.32 -35.19
CA THR A 60 -1.61 12.11 -35.47
C THR A 60 -1.86 10.62 -35.68
N ALA A 61 -2.67 10.02 -34.81
CA ALA A 61 -3.11 8.63 -34.94
C ALA A 61 -4.64 8.58 -35.19
N SER A 62 -5.06 7.73 -36.11
CA SER A 62 -6.47 7.41 -36.30
C SER A 62 -6.96 6.39 -35.28
N VAL A 63 -8.27 6.21 -35.15
CA VAL A 63 -8.86 5.14 -34.33
C VAL A 63 -8.36 3.77 -34.83
N GLU A 64 -8.25 3.58 -36.16
CA GLU A 64 -7.77 2.35 -36.79
C GLU A 64 -6.32 2.04 -36.39
N ASP A 65 -5.41 3.03 -36.42
CA ASP A 65 -4.01 2.85 -35.98
C ASP A 65 -3.91 2.36 -34.55
N VAL A 66 -4.72 2.95 -33.65
CA VAL A 66 -4.73 2.56 -32.22
C VAL A 66 -5.34 1.18 -32.03
N THR A 67 -6.46 0.87 -32.70
CA THR A 67 -7.14 -0.43 -32.56
C THR A 67 -6.33 -1.59 -33.14
N ASP A 68 -5.64 -1.39 -34.27
CA ASP A 68 -4.73 -2.36 -34.86
C ASP A 68 -3.54 -2.64 -33.92
N SER A 69 -2.98 -1.57 -33.37
CA SER A 69 -1.88 -1.69 -32.40
C SER A 69 -2.32 -2.42 -31.10
N LEU A 70 -3.54 -2.15 -30.63
CA LEU A 70 -4.14 -2.87 -29.50
C LEU A 70 -4.34 -4.37 -29.81
N ALA A 71 -4.79 -4.72 -31.01
CA ALA A 71 -4.94 -6.12 -31.42
C ALA A 71 -3.60 -6.88 -31.36
N LEU A 72 -2.52 -6.24 -31.85
CA LEU A 72 -1.18 -6.78 -31.77
C LEU A 72 -0.69 -6.93 -30.33
N LEU A 73 -0.88 -5.91 -29.50
CA LEU A 73 -0.50 -5.93 -28.08
C LEU A 73 -1.20 -7.06 -27.32
N ILE A 74 -2.51 -7.23 -27.53
CA ILE A 74 -3.31 -8.29 -26.90
C ILE A 74 -2.87 -9.68 -27.38
N ALA A 75 -2.60 -9.84 -28.69
CA ALA A 75 -2.10 -11.09 -29.23
C ALA A 75 -0.74 -11.47 -28.64
N ARG A 76 0.13 -10.50 -28.44
CA ARG A 76 1.49 -10.65 -27.90
C ARG A 76 1.53 -11.07 -26.45
N HIS A 77 0.73 -10.43 -25.57
CA HIS A 77 0.74 -10.67 -24.14
C HIS A 77 -0.41 -11.56 -23.69
N GLU A 78 -0.09 -12.78 -23.26
CA GLU A 78 -1.09 -13.76 -22.83
C GLU A 78 -2.03 -13.21 -21.76
N VAL A 79 -1.52 -12.44 -20.80
CA VAL A 79 -2.31 -11.94 -19.68
C VAL A 79 -3.46 -11.03 -20.11
N LEU A 80 -3.35 -10.31 -21.24
CA LEU A 80 -4.41 -9.43 -21.75
C LEU A 80 -5.60 -10.19 -22.35
N ARG A 81 -5.38 -11.48 -22.69
CA ARG A 81 -6.40 -12.39 -23.24
C ARG A 81 -6.65 -13.59 -22.32
N THR A 82 -6.36 -13.40 -21.03
CA THR A 82 -6.53 -14.40 -19.97
C THR A 82 -7.82 -14.15 -19.21
N SER A 83 -8.54 -15.21 -18.89
CA SER A 83 -9.63 -15.23 -17.91
C SER A 83 -9.19 -15.99 -16.66
N PHE A 84 -9.71 -15.59 -15.51
CA PHE A 84 -9.39 -16.17 -14.22
C PHE A 84 -10.61 -16.86 -13.64
N ALA A 85 -10.44 -18.12 -13.25
CA ALA A 85 -11.44 -18.87 -12.51
C ALA A 85 -11.10 -18.87 -11.02
N THR A 86 -12.12 -18.62 -10.21
CA THR A 86 -12.02 -18.61 -8.74
C THR A 86 -12.53 -19.93 -8.17
N GLY A 87 -12.26 -20.20 -6.90
CA GLY A 87 -12.68 -21.41 -6.21
C GLY A 87 -11.52 -22.05 -5.43
N PRO A 88 -11.69 -23.28 -4.94
CA PRO A 88 -10.67 -23.96 -4.13
C PRO A 88 -9.33 -24.19 -4.85
N GLN A 89 -9.37 -24.30 -6.17
CA GLN A 89 -8.19 -24.43 -7.03
C GLN A 89 -8.30 -23.39 -8.14
N PRO A 90 -7.94 -22.12 -7.90
CA PRO A 90 -8.04 -21.07 -8.89
C PRO A 90 -7.03 -21.31 -10.02
N TYR A 91 -7.43 -20.96 -11.24
CA TYR A 91 -6.60 -21.13 -12.42
C TYR A 91 -6.77 -19.99 -13.42
N GLN A 92 -5.81 -19.86 -14.32
CA GLN A 92 -5.84 -18.93 -15.44
C GLN A 92 -5.99 -19.69 -16.76
N ARG A 93 -6.78 -19.11 -17.69
CA ARG A 93 -7.00 -19.64 -19.03
C ARG A 93 -6.72 -18.57 -20.07
N VAL A 94 -5.78 -18.86 -20.94
CA VAL A 94 -5.36 -18.00 -22.06
C VAL A 94 -6.16 -18.39 -23.30
N SER A 95 -6.83 -17.42 -23.92
CA SER A 95 -7.60 -17.63 -25.16
C SER A 95 -6.75 -17.26 -26.38
N SER A 96 -6.89 -18.05 -27.48
CA SER A 96 -6.19 -17.76 -28.74
C SER A 96 -6.93 -16.73 -29.60
N VAL A 97 -8.22 -16.55 -29.41
CA VAL A 97 -9.06 -15.59 -30.16
C VAL A 97 -10.02 -14.88 -29.22
N GLY A 98 -10.40 -13.67 -29.58
CA GLY A 98 -11.41 -12.91 -28.85
C GLY A 98 -11.66 -11.56 -29.45
N THR A 99 -12.52 -10.77 -28.79
CA THR A 99 -12.89 -9.41 -29.20
C THR A 99 -12.89 -8.51 -27.98
N LEU A 100 -12.21 -7.38 -28.09
CA LEU A 100 -12.27 -6.27 -27.14
C LEU A 100 -13.13 -5.17 -27.74
N MET A 101 -14.05 -4.59 -26.97
CA MET A 101 -14.78 -3.38 -27.37
C MET A 101 -14.02 -2.14 -26.89
N VAL A 102 -13.75 -1.21 -27.81
CA VAL A 102 -13.10 0.08 -27.53
C VAL A 102 -14.14 1.18 -27.64
N ASP A 103 -14.34 1.94 -26.56
CA ASP A 103 -15.33 3.01 -26.51
C ASP A 103 -14.74 4.31 -27.06
N ILE A 104 -15.44 4.92 -28.02
CA ILE A 104 -15.03 6.14 -28.70
C ILE A 104 -15.90 7.30 -28.26
N TYR A 105 -15.29 8.40 -27.86
CA TYR A 105 -15.91 9.65 -27.46
C TYR A 105 -15.47 10.79 -28.40
N SER A 106 -16.38 11.72 -28.68
CA SER A 106 -16.08 12.94 -29.42
C SER A 106 -15.83 14.09 -28.46
N LEU A 107 -14.72 14.82 -28.63
CA LEU A 107 -14.41 16.02 -27.89
C LEU A 107 -15.17 17.21 -28.47
N GLU A 108 -16.08 17.82 -27.68
CA GLU A 108 -16.79 19.02 -28.07
C GLU A 108 -15.89 20.25 -27.94
N GLY A 109 -15.94 21.17 -28.91
CA GLY A 109 -15.17 22.43 -28.88
C GLY A 109 -13.74 22.38 -29.41
N GLY A 110 -13.24 21.21 -29.82
CA GLY A 110 -12.05 21.03 -30.67
C GLY A 110 -10.68 21.22 -30.04
N ARG A 111 -10.53 21.84 -28.87
CA ARG A 111 -9.24 21.98 -28.16
C ARG A 111 -9.44 21.95 -26.64
N ALA A 112 -8.80 20.98 -26.00
CA ALA A 112 -8.65 20.90 -24.55
C ALA A 112 -7.25 20.37 -24.22
N ASP A 113 -6.77 20.61 -23.00
CA ASP A 113 -5.55 20.00 -22.53
C ASP A 113 -5.76 18.48 -22.47
N ARG A 114 -4.76 17.71 -22.91
CA ARG A 114 -4.82 16.25 -22.93
C ARG A 114 -5.10 15.68 -21.55
N VAL A 115 -4.48 16.24 -20.50
CA VAL A 115 -4.66 15.80 -19.10
C VAL A 115 -6.11 15.99 -18.67
N ASP A 116 -6.77 17.09 -19.04
CA ASP A 116 -8.17 17.35 -18.73
C ASP A 116 -9.10 16.35 -19.48
N VAL A 117 -8.75 15.99 -20.73
CA VAL A 117 -9.50 14.98 -21.52
C VAL A 117 -9.35 13.59 -20.90
N GLU A 118 -8.15 13.20 -20.50
CA GLU A 118 -7.84 11.93 -19.84
C GLU A 118 -8.59 11.82 -18.49
N ALA A 119 -8.63 12.90 -17.71
CA ALA A 119 -9.39 12.96 -16.47
C ALA A 119 -10.91 12.78 -16.69
N GLU A 120 -11.45 13.30 -17.80
CA GLU A 120 -12.85 13.09 -18.13
C GLU A 120 -13.12 11.67 -18.64
N LEU A 121 -12.21 11.08 -19.44
CA LEU A 121 -12.29 9.67 -19.86
C LEU A 121 -12.27 8.72 -18.65
N ALA A 122 -11.46 9.01 -17.62
CA ALA A 122 -11.41 8.22 -16.40
C ALA A 122 -12.80 8.15 -15.72
N LYS A 123 -13.52 9.27 -15.62
CA LYS A 123 -14.89 9.30 -15.08
C LYS A 123 -15.84 8.41 -15.88
N TYR A 124 -15.73 8.43 -17.21
CA TYR A 124 -16.56 7.55 -18.05
C TYR A 124 -16.24 6.07 -17.84
N LEU A 125 -14.96 5.71 -17.71
CA LEU A 125 -14.55 4.35 -17.39
C LEU A 125 -15.09 3.90 -16.01
N GLU A 126 -15.10 4.79 -15.02
CA GLU A 126 -15.70 4.54 -13.70
C GLU A 126 -17.23 4.38 -13.78
N ILE A 127 -17.93 5.31 -14.44
CA ILE A 127 -19.40 5.29 -14.57
C ILE A 127 -19.89 4.07 -15.37
N THR A 128 -19.16 3.71 -16.43
CA THR A 128 -19.49 2.56 -17.28
C THR A 128 -18.88 1.26 -16.74
N ALA A 129 -18.11 1.32 -15.65
CA ALA A 129 -17.64 0.12 -14.97
C ALA A 129 -18.85 -0.72 -14.55
N PRO A 130 -19.01 -1.92 -15.07
CA PRO A 130 -20.13 -2.76 -14.69
C PRO A 130 -20.06 -2.95 -13.17
N ARG A 131 -21.14 -2.69 -12.46
CA ARG A 131 -21.34 -3.12 -11.06
C ARG A 131 -21.51 -4.64 -11.01
N GLN A 132 -20.58 -5.33 -11.70
CA GLN A 132 -20.59 -6.78 -11.82
C GLN A 132 -19.87 -7.38 -10.61
N PRO A 133 -20.33 -8.54 -10.13
CA PRO A 133 -19.57 -9.32 -9.17
C PRO A 133 -18.13 -9.56 -9.67
N ALA A 134 -17.15 -9.57 -8.78
CA ALA A 134 -15.74 -9.76 -9.13
C ALA A 134 -15.50 -11.02 -9.99
N ALA A 135 -16.25 -12.10 -9.74
CA ALA A 135 -16.16 -13.34 -10.52
C ALA A 135 -16.48 -13.12 -12.01
N GLN A 136 -17.42 -12.24 -12.34
CA GLN A 136 -17.74 -11.91 -13.74
C GLN A 136 -16.64 -11.05 -14.38
N ARG A 137 -16.06 -10.11 -13.62
CA ARG A 137 -14.91 -9.31 -14.08
C ARG A 137 -13.67 -10.18 -14.33
N LEU A 138 -13.41 -11.14 -13.47
CA LEU A 138 -12.30 -12.09 -13.60
C LEU A 138 -12.45 -13.02 -14.83
N ALA A 139 -13.68 -13.39 -15.17
CA ALA A 139 -13.96 -14.22 -16.35
C ALA A 139 -13.97 -13.43 -17.67
N GLY A 140 -14.09 -12.10 -17.63
CA GLY A 140 -14.17 -11.21 -18.79
C GLY A 140 -12.81 -10.73 -19.30
N PRO A 141 -12.83 -9.76 -20.26
CA PRO A 141 -11.61 -9.07 -20.69
C PRO A 141 -10.91 -8.38 -19.54
N GLN A 142 -9.57 -8.49 -19.53
CA GLN A 142 -8.74 -7.93 -18.45
C GLN A 142 -8.35 -6.46 -18.69
N LEU A 143 -8.87 -5.85 -19.74
CA LEU A 143 -8.67 -4.44 -20.04
C LEU A 143 -9.95 -3.80 -20.59
N ARG A 144 -10.05 -2.49 -20.42
CA ARG A 144 -11.07 -1.62 -21.02
C ARG A 144 -10.36 -0.42 -21.62
N VAL A 145 -10.82 0.07 -22.76
CA VAL A 145 -10.17 1.16 -23.49
C VAL A 145 -11.21 2.21 -23.85
N ALA A 146 -10.90 3.47 -23.57
CA ALA A 146 -11.67 4.62 -23.99
C ALA A 146 -10.78 5.61 -24.75
N LEU A 147 -11.20 6.02 -25.93
CA LEU A 147 -10.49 6.96 -26.79
C LEU A 147 -11.34 8.21 -27.00
N ALA A 148 -10.73 9.39 -26.89
CA ALA A 148 -11.33 10.66 -27.29
C ALA A 148 -10.81 11.08 -28.66
N THR A 149 -11.71 11.50 -29.55
CA THR A 149 -11.38 11.95 -30.90
C THR A 149 -11.79 13.41 -31.12
N SER A 150 -10.96 14.12 -31.90
CA SER A 150 -11.28 15.43 -32.44
C SER A 150 -11.04 15.36 -33.95
N ALA A 151 -12.05 15.65 -34.77
CA ALA A 151 -11.98 15.58 -36.23
C ALA A 151 -11.36 14.25 -36.76
N GLU A 152 -11.84 13.11 -36.25
CA GLU A 152 -11.43 11.74 -36.63
C GLU A 152 -10.02 11.33 -36.15
N VAL A 153 -9.28 12.20 -35.49
CA VAL A 153 -7.97 11.92 -34.93
C VAL A 153 -8.10 11.67 -33.43
N VAL A 154 -7.40 10.66 -32.92
CA VAL A 154 -7.34 10.39 -31.48
C VAL A 154 -6.53 11.49 -30.81
N CYS A 155 -7.12 12.21 -29.88
CA CYS A 155 -6.49 13.29 -29.14
C CYS A 155 -6.08 12.89 -27.72
N ALA A 156 -6.75 11.87 -27.13
CA ALA A 156 -6.40 11.26 -25.86
C ALA A 156 -6.98 9.85 -25.78
N GLY A 157 -6.41 9.02 -24.92
CA GLY A 157 -6.92 7.69 -24.64
C GLY A 157 -6.49 7.18 -23.27
N LEU A 158 -7.35 6.34 -22.67
CA LEU A 158 -7.06 5.65 -21.42
C LEU A 158 -7.30 4.16 -21.56
N ILE A 159 -6.45 3.38 -20.90
CA ILE A 159 -6.59 1.94 -20.72
C ILE A 159 -6.70 1.67 -19.22
N GLU A 160 -7.76 0.99 -18.83
CA GLU A 160 -7.95 0.43 -17.51
C GLU A 160 -7.64 -1.06 -17.55
N PHE A 161 -6.62 -1.50 -16.85
CA PHE A 161 -6.26 -2.91 -16.70
C PHE A 161 -6.80 -3.47 -15.38
N SER A 162 -7.27 -4.72 -15.39
CA SER A 162 -7.49 -5.49 -14.16
C SER A 162 -6.16 -5.68 -13.43
N HIS A 163 -6.12 -5.36 -12.13
CA HIS A 163 -4.90 -5.57 -11.33
C HIS A 163 -4.54 -7.05 -11.19
N MET A 164 -5.49 -7.95 -11.43
CA MET A 164 -5.26 -9.39 -11.53
C MET A 164 -4.34 -9.76 -12.70
N ALA A 165 -4.38 -8.98 -13.77
CA ALA A 165 -3.58 -9.18 -14.96
C ALA A 165 -2.29 -8.34 -14.94
N VAL A 166 -2.37 -7.08 -14.50
CA VAL A 166 -1.33 -6.08 -14.72
C VAL A 166 -1.07 -5.28 -13.45
N ASP A 167 0.18 -5.16 -13.02
CA ASP A 167 0.61 -4.20 -12.02
C ASP A 167 1.13 -2.89 -12.67
N ARG A 168 1.50 -1.90 -11.85
CA ARG A 168 1.94 -0.59 -12.37
C ARG A 168 3.17 -0.69 -13.27
N ALA A 169 4.14 -1.54 -12.94
CA ALA A 169 5.34 -1.71 -13.77
C ALA A 169 5.02 -2.38 -15.11
N ALA A 170 4.14 -3.40 -15.10
CA ALA A 170 3.65 -4.02 -16.34
C ALA A 170 2.84 -3.03 -17.20
N ALA A 171 2.03 -2.16 -16.57
CA ALA A 171 1.28 -1.12 -17.29
C ALA A 171 2.23 -0.14 -18.01
N GLN A 172 3.33 0.24 -17.37
CA GLN A 172 4.36 1.10 -18.00
C GLN A 172 5.04 0.42 -19.21
N ILE A 173 5.30 -0.89 -19.12
CA ILE A 173 5.83 -1.67 -20.25
C ILE A 173 4.82 -1.66 -21.41
N LEU A 174 3.54 -1.93 -21.13
CA LEU A 174 2.48 -1.94 -22.13
C LEU A 174 2.24 -0.57 -22.76
N GLU A 175 2.29 0.50 -21.96
CA GLU A 175 2.18 1.88 -22.45
C GLU A 175 3.29 2.21 -23.45
N HIS A 176 4.53 1.83 -23.12
CA HIS A 176 5.69 2.06 -24.00
C HIS A 176 5.58 1.24 -25.30
N GLU A 177 5.29 -0.06 -25.21
CA GLU A 177 5.11 -0.91 -26.39
C GLU A 177 3.95 -0.43 -27.28
N LEU A 178 2.83 -0.03 -26.68
CA LEU A 178 1.70 0.50 -27.47
C LEU A 178 2.08 1.78 -28.21
N ALA A 179 2.81 2.69 -27.55
CA ALA A 179 3.29 3.91 -28.18
C ALA A 179 4.23 3.62 -29.37
N GLU A 180 5.11 2.64 -29.25
CA GLU A 180 5.98 2.18 -30.34
C GLU A 180 5.16 1.58 -31.50
N LEU A 181 4.19 0.71 -31.21
CA LEU A 181 3.32 0.08 -32.21
C LEU A 181 2.47 1.10 -32.98
N ILE A 182 2.02 2.18 -32.32
CA ILE A 182 1.26 3.27 -32.96
C ILE A 182 2.19 4.11 -33.85
N SER A 183 3.45 4.33 -33.40
CA SER A 183 4.38 5.26 -34.08
C SER A 183 5.10 4.64 -35.27
N ASP A 184 5.38 3.34 -35.22
CA ASP A 184 6.19 2.64 -36.24
C ASP A 184 5.51 1.36 -36.72
N SER A 185 5.07 1.38 -37.99
CA SER A 185 4.49 0.21 -38.64
C SER A 185 5.47 -0.96 -38.78
N ALA A 186 6.79 -0.73 -38.75
CA ALA A 186 7.80 -1.78 -38.77
C ALA A 186 7.96 -2.50 -37.40
N ALA A 187 7.64 -1.85 -36.31
CA ALA A 187 7.59 -2.45 -34.98
C ALA A 187 6.55 -3.57 -34.85
N ARG A 188 5.59 -3.64 -35.78
CA ARG A 188 4.54 -4.65 -35.85
C ARG A 188 5.02 -6.10 -36.04
N VAL A 189 6.33 -6.32 -36.26
CA VAL A 189 6.94 -7.65 -36.51
C VAL A 189 7.61 -8.23 -35.25
N VAL A 190 7.30 -7.77 -34.08
CA VAL A 190 7.91 -8.27 -32.83
C VAL A 190 7.21 -9.54 -32.37
N GLY A 191 7.96 -10.63 -32.20
CA GLY A 191 7.47 -11.90 -31.68
C GLY A 191 6.96 -11.82 -30.22
N PRO A 192 6.30 -12.85 -29.68
CA PRO A 192 5.80 -12.85 -28.31
C PRO A 192 6.94 -12.69 -27.30
N PRO A 193 6.69 -12.13 -26.10
CA PRO A 193 7.65 -12.10 -25.00
C PRO A 193 8.13 -13.51 -24.67
N ARG A 194 9.37 -13.63 -24.24
CA ARG A 194 9.99 -14.94 -23.92
C ARG A 194 9.41 -15.57 -22.65
N HIS A 195 8.82 -14.77 -21.77
CA HIS A 195 8.31 -15.20 -20.48
C HIS A 195 6.89 -14.68 -20.25
N GLN A 196 5.95 -15.58 -20.08
CA GLN A 196 4.53 -15.32 -19.93
C GLN A 196 4.03 -15.74 -18.53
N PRO A 197 2.83 -15.33 -18.07
CA PRO A 197 2.33 -15.67 -16.74
C PRO A 197 2.25 -17.16 -16.43
N LEU A 198 1.94 -18.01 -17.40
CA LEU A 198 1.94 -19.46 -17.18
C LEU A 198 3.35 -20.03 -17.01
N ASP A 199 4.34 -19.48 -17.72
CA ASP A 199 5.75 -19.85 -17.54
C ASP A 199 6.26 -19.40 -16.17
N GLN A 200 5.83 -18.23 -15.71
CA GLN A 200 6.11 -17.74 -14.36
C GLN A 200 5.49 -18.65 -13.29
N ALA A 201 4.23 -19.04 -13.45
CA ALA A 201 3.55 -19.93 -12.52
C ALA A 201 4.22 -21.33 -12.44
N GLU A 202 4.79 -21.82 -13.52
CA GLU A 202 5.58 -23.05 -13.56
C GLU A 202 6.93 -22.85 -12.84
N LEU A 203 7.65 -21.75 -13.15
CA LEU A 203 8.92 -21.41 -12.52
C LEU A 203 8.78 -21.29 -11.00
N GLU A 204 7.74 -20.63 -10.52
CA GLU A 204 7.45 -20.44 -9.09
C GLU A 204 7.25 -21.75 -8.32
N ARG A 205 6.97 -22.86 -9.00
CA ARG A 205 6.86 -24.22 -8.41
C ARG A 205 8.19 -24.95 -8.33
N SER A 206 9.24 -24.42 -8.92
CA SER A 206 10.57 -25.04 -8.83
C SER A 206 11.09 -25.06 -7.39
N GLU A 207 11.91 -26.05 -7.06
CA GLU A 207 12.51 -26.18 -5.72
C GLU A 207 13.29 -24.93 -5.32
N ARG A 208 14.01 -24.32 -6.27
CA ARG A 208 14.76 -23.07 -6.04
C ARG A 208 13.84 -21.93 -5.59
N GLU A 209 12.71 -21.71 -6.26
CA GLU A 209 11.78 -20.63 -5.93
C GLU A 209 11.01 -20.95 -4.64
N CYS A 210 10.68 -22.20 -4.37
CA CYS A 210 10.12 -22.63 -3.09
C CYS A 210 11.08 -22.33 -1.93
N GLN A 211 12.39 -22.57 -2.09
CA GLN A 211 13.40 -22.25 -1.07
C GLN A 211 13.52 -20.72 -0.86
N LYS A 212 13.46 -19.91 -1.93
CA LYS A 212 13.47 -18.45 -1.80
C LYS A 212 12.26 -17.98 -0.97
N ARG A 213 11.06 -18.47 -1.29
CA ARG A 213 9.84 -18.12 -0.53
C ARG A 213 9.92 -18.50 0.94
N ARG A 214 10.46 -19.67 1.25
CA ARG A 214 10.68 -20.09 2.65
C ARG A 214 11.55 -19.09 3.41
N ARG A 215 12.67 -18.64 2.81
CA ARG A 215 13.53 -17.59 3.40
C ARG A 215 12.81 -16.25 3.55
N THR A 216 11.94 -15.92 2.60
CA THR A 216 11.08 -14.73 2.69
C THR A 216 10.13 -14.83 3.89
N LEU A 217 9.47 -15.96 4.09
CA LEU A 217 8.58 -16.18 5.22
C LEU A 217 9.32 -16.18 6.56
N GLU A 218 10.54 -16.73 6.61
CA GLU A 218 11.43 -16.64 7.78
C GLU A 218 11.79 -15.18 8.09
N HIS A 219 12.09 -14.38 7.08
CA HIS A 219 12.36 -12.94 7.24
C HIS A 219 11.13 -12.20 7.80
N TRP A 220 9.94 -12.43 7.24
CA TRP A 220 8.70 -11.86 7.75
C TRP A 220 8.43 -12.28 9.20
N SER A 221 8.53 -13.57 9.50
CA SER A 221 8.34 -14.12 10.84
C SER A 221 9.27 -13.46 11.87
N SER A 222 10.56 -13.31 11.53
CA SER A 222 11.56 -12.69 12.40
C SER A 222 11.24 -11.21 12.68
N ASN A 223 10.77 -10.46 11.69
CA ASN A 223 10.38 -9.06 11.88
C ASN A 223 9.08 -8.95 12.68
N LEU A 224 8.05 -9.73 12.33
CA LEU A 224 6.77 -9.74 13.05
C LEU A 224 6.93 -10.12 14.53
N ALA A 225 7.92 -10.97 14.86
CA ALA A 225 8.17 -11.38 16.24
C ALA A 225 8.63 -10.23 17.14
N VAL A 226 9.30 -9.22 16.60
CA VAL A 226 9.95 -8.15 17.38
C VAL A 226 9.45 -6.74 17.09
N MET A 227 8.79 -6.50 15.94
CA MET A 227 8.33 -5.16 15.60
C MET A 227 7.17 -4.72 16.49
N PRO A 228 7.03 -3.41 16.78
CA PRO A 228 5.83 -2.90 17.43
C PRO A 228 4.61 -3.08 16.51
N SER A 229 3.41 -3.16 17.11
CA SER A 229 2.18 -2.98 16.33
C SER A 229 2.17 -1.53 15.84
N PRO A 230 2.14 -1.27 14.53
CA PRO A 230 2.37 0.06 14.01
C PRO A 230 1.16 0.97 14.23
N LEU A 231 1.29 1.86 15.18
CA LEU A 231 0.37 2.96 15.46
C LEU A 231 1.09 4.29 15.26
N TYR A 232 1.75 4.45 14.11
CA TYR A 232 2.53 5.65 13.80
C TYR A 232 1.66 6.89 13.60
N LEU A 233 0.41 6.70 13.22
CA LEU A 233 -0.53 7.77 12.88
C LEU A 233 -1.64 7.97 13.91
N THR A 234 -1.50 7.37 15.09
CA THR A 234 -2.44 7.57 16.20
C THR A 234 -2.54 9.06 16.56
N PRO A 235 -3.74 9.60 16.76
CA PRO A 235 -3.93 10.96 17.27
C PRO A 235 -3.27 11.16 18.63
N SER A 236 -2.91 12.42 18.96
CA SER A 236 -2.49 12.76 20.32
C SER A 236 -3.66 12.63 21.29
N ALA A 237 -3.38 12.27 22.57
CA ALA A 237 -4.38 12.26 23.60
C ALA A 237 -5.08 13.63 23.69
N GLY A 238 -6.41 13.64 23.72
CA GLY A 238 -7.22 14.86 23.77
C GLY A 238 -7.47 15.53 22.40
N SER A 239 -6.97 14.98 21.27
CA SER A 239 -7.47 15.39 19.97
C SER A 239 -8.89 14.85 19.82
N GLU A 240 -9.85 15.76 19.58
CA GLU A 240 -11.21 15.35 19.21
C GLU A 240 -11.11 14.54 17.92
N LEU A 241 -11.47 13.25 17.99
CA LEU A 241 -11.74 12.48 16.78
C LEU A 241 -12.93 13.17 16.13
N THR A 242 -12.72 13.74 14.97
CA THR A 242 -13.81 14.31 14.19
C THR A 242 -14.81 13.17 13.90
N GLU A 243 -16.10 13.41 14.12
CA GLU A 243 -17.17 12.54 13.62
C GLU A 243 -17.16 12.59 12.09
N ALA A 244 -16.15 12.00 11.49
CA ALA A 244 -16.09 11.79 10.05
C ALA A 244 -16.94 10.55 9.73
N ASN A 245 -17.69 10.60 8.63
CA ASN A 245 -18.37 9.41 8.16
C ASN A 245 -17.34 8.31 7.89
N ALA A 246 -17.67 7.08 8.27
CA ALA A 246 -16.76 5.93 8.11
C ALA A 246 -16.32 5.70 6.64
N ASP A 247 -17.02 6.31 5.71
CA ASP A 247 -16.78 6.22 4.26
C ASP A 247 -15.96 7.40 3.69
N ASP A 248 -15.65 8.41 4.51
CA ASP A 248 -14.87 9.56 4.05
C ASP A 248 -13.41 9.15 3.79
N THR A 249 -12.92 9.51 2.62
CA THR A 249 -11.55 9.32 2.19
C THR A 249 -10.97 10.62 1.67
N VAL A 250 -9.68 10.85 1.89
CA VAL A 250 -9.00 12.08 1.45
C VAL A 250 -7.60 11.80 0.92
N GLY A 251 -7.24 12.51 -0.14
CA GLY A 251 -5.87 12.60 -0.64
C GLY A 251 -5.31 14.00 -0.44
N VAL A 252 -4.03 14.08 -0.05
CA VAL A 252 -3.23 15.31 -0.07
C VAL A 252 -2.07 15.09 -1.00
N TYR A 253 -2.06 15.83 -2.09
CA TYR A 253 -1.04 15.80 -3.12
C TYR A 253 -0.08 16.97 -2.94
N MET A 254 1.21 16.68 -2.95
CA MET A 254 2.29 17.65 -2.94
C MET A 254 3.12 17.52 -4.21
N SER A 255 3.32 18.63 -4.94
CA SER A 255 4.32 18.76 -5.99
C SER A 255 5.38 19.76 -5.51
N SER A 256 6.63 19.29 -5.35
CA SER A 256 7.72 20.09 -4.82
C SER A 256 8.99 19.98 -5.67
N PRO A 257 9.39 21.05 -6.36
CA PRO A 257 10.69 21.15 -6.99
C PRO A 257 11.83 21.25 -5.96
N ALA A 258 11.57 21.76 -4.75
CA ALA A 258 12.56 21.84 -3.68
C ALA A 258 12.95 20.43 -3.19
N ILE A 259 11.97 19.54 -2.99
CA ILE A 259 12.26 18.14 -2.63
C ILE A 259 13.06 17.46 -3.73
N ALA A 260 12.76 17.69 -5.02
CA ALA A 260 13.50 17.08 -6.13
C ALA A 260 14.99 17.42 -6.09
N LEU A 261 15.33 18.66 -5.81
CA LEU A 261 16.72 19.10 -5.63
C LEU A 261 17.33 18.53 -4.35
N ALA A 262 16.58 18.55 -3.24
CA ALA A 262 17.05 18.06 -1.95
C ALA A 262 17.41 16.58 -1.99
N VAL A 263 16.53 15.73 -2.54
CA VAL A 263 16.79 14.28 -2.64
C VAL A 263 17.97 13.97 -3.57
N GLN A 264 18.24 14.80 -4.60
CA GLN A 264 19.44 14.68 -5.43
C GLN A 264 20.71 14.93 -4.60
N CYS A 265 20.74 16.00 -3.81
CA CYS A 265 21.88 16.34 -2.95
C CYS A 265 22.15 15.24 -1.90
N VAL A 266 21.10 14.83 -1.18
CA VAL A 266 21.20 13.81 -0.13
C VAL A 266 21.58 12.45 -0.72
N SER A 267 20.93 12.04 -1.81
CA SER A 267 21.22 10.78 -2.51
C SER A 267 22.66 10.73 -3.02
N ALA A 268 23.17 11.82 -3.62
CA ALA A 268 24.55 11.91 -4.08
C ALA A 268 25.56 11.80 -2.92
N ARG A 269 25.32 12.48 -1.80
CA ARG A 269 26.17 12.46 -0.59
C ARG A 269 26.16 11.09 0.09
N THR A 270 25.00 10.46 0.22
CA THR A 270 24.85 9.18 0.92
C THR A 270 25.09 7.96 0.03
N ARG A 271 25.13 8.14 -1.30
CA ARG A 271 25.21 7.09 -2.33
C ARG A 271 24.06 6.09 -2.23
N THR A 272 22.85 6.62 -2.10
CA THR A 272 21.59 5.85 -2.01
C THR A 272 20.60 6.26 -3.09
N SER A 273 19.44 5.62 -3.16
CA SER A 273 18.36 6.04 -4.07
C SER A 273 17.61 7.27 -3.54
N ARG A 274 17.02 8.06 -4.43
CA ARG A 274 16.19 9.22 -4.07
C ARG A 274 14.92 8.79 -3.32
N SER A 275 14.33 7.66 -3.70
CA SER A 275 13.18 7.08 -2.98
C SER A 275 13.52 6.69 -1.54
N SER A 276 14.76 6.23 -1.27
CA SER A 276 15.23 5.96 0.08
C SER A 276 15.35 7.24 0.93
N CYS A 277 15.70 8.37 0.32
CA CYS A 277 15.75 9.65 1.03
C CYS A 277 14.35 10.08 1.49
N LEU A 278 13.33 9.88 0.64
CA LEU A 278 11.93 10.15 1.00
C LEU A 278 11.44 9.23 2.12
N LEU A 279 11.71 7.93 2.01
CA LEU A 279 11.35 6.98 3.07
C LEU A 279 12.05 7.30 4.39
N ALA A 280 13.34 7.68 4.34
CA ALA A 280 14.10 8.09 5.53
C ALA A 280 13.49 9.33 6.20
N ALA A 281 13.11 10.33 5.41
CA ALA A 281 12.45 11.53 5.93
C ALA A 281 11.09 11.19 6.57
N LEU A 282 10.29 10.35 5.93
CA LEU A 282 9.04 9.85 6.50
C LEU A 282 9.27 9.12 7.84
N CYS A 283 10.26 8.20 7.89
CA CYS A 283 10.60 7.48 9.12
C CYS A 283 11.11 8.41 10.23
N ALA A 284 11.93 9.41 9.91
CA ALA A 284 12.39 10.40 10.88
C ALA A 284 11.22 11.22 11.45
N VAL A 285 10.31 11.69 10.58
CA VAL A 285 9.08 12.39 10.98
C VAL A 285 8.24 11.53 11.93
N LEU A 286 8.02 10.27 11.59
CA LEU A 286 7.23 9.35 12.40
C LEU A 286 7.94 9.02 13.73
N SER A 287 9.27 8.87 13.74
CA SER A 287 10.05 8.61 14.94
C SER A 287 9.98 9.78 15.93
N VAL A 288 10.19 11.02 15.47
CA VAL A 288 10.07 12.23 16.32
C VAL A 288 8.65 12.36 16.87
N ARG A 289 7.64 12.10 16.02
CA ARG A 289 6.23 12.18 16.44
C ARG A 289 5.87 11.12 17.49
N THR A 290 6.30 9.87 17.29
CA THR A 290 5.81 8.73 18.10
C THR A 290 6.75 8.32 19.22
N GLY A 291 8.01 8.72 19.17
CA GLY A 291 9.07 8.28 20.09
C GLY A 291 9.49 6.82 19.87
N TYR A 292 9.10 6.19 18.75
CA TYR A 292 9.65 4.89 18.36
C TYR A 292 11.03 5.08 17.73
N ARG A 293 12.00 4.32 18.22
CA ARG A 293 13.38 4.32 17.72
C ARG A 293 13.48 3.57 16.38
N GLU A 294 12.80 2.46 16.27
CA GLU A 294 12.73 1.65 15.06
C GLU A 294 11.38 1.82 14.39
N ILE A 295 11.42 2.16 13.12
CA ILE A 295 10.24 2.28 12.26
C ILE A 295 10.23 1.12 11.30
N VAL A 296 9.20 0.28 11.36
CA VAL A 296 8.99 -0.80 10.41
C VAL A 296 7.89 -0.40 9.44
N PHE A 297 8.24 -0.39 8.16
CA PHE A 297 7.35 0.14 7.13
C PHE A 297 7.15 -0.85 5.98
N PRO A 298 5.90 -1.15 5.60
CA PRO A 298 5.61 -1.88 4.39
C PRO A 298 5.99 -1.04 3.16
N VAL A 299 6.73 -1.66 2.25
CA VAL A 299 7.17 -1.07 0.98
C VAL A 299 6.66 -1.92 -0.18
N MET A 300 6.44 -1.29 -1.34
CA MET A 300 5.91 -1.96 -2.53
C MET A 300 7.02 -2.16 -3.58
N PRO A 301 7.76 -3.29 -3.56
CA PRO A 301 8.73 -3.59 -4.59
C PRO A 301 8.06 -4.00 -5.91
N SER A 302 8.72 -3.70 -7.03
CA SER A 302 8.27 -4.17 -8.35
C SER A 302 8.45 -5.67 -8.57
N ASN A 303 9.32 -6.30 -7.77
CA ASN A 303 9.74 -7.71 -7.86
C ASN A 303 10.31 -8.12 -9.24
N ARG A 304 10.79 -7.17 -10.05
CA ARG A 304 11.38 -7.39 -11.38
C ARG A 304 12.92 -7.32 -11.35
N TYR A 305 13.54 -8.09 -10.46
CA TYR A 305 15.00 -8.06 -10.27
C TYR A 305 15.75 -9.11 -11.08
N GLU A 306 15.08 -10.14 -11.57
CA GLU A 306 15.67 -11.16 -12.43
C GLU A 306 15.51 -10.78 -13.90
N ARG A 307 16.50 -11.11 -14.72
CA ARG A 307 16.56 -10.67 -16.13
C ARG A 307 15.33 -11.03 -16.96
N HIS A 308 14.71 -12.20 -16.68
CA HIS A 308 13.50 -12.65 -17.38
C HIS A 308 12.23 -11.90 -16.97
N LEU A 309 12.31 -11.09 -15.90
CA LEU A 309 11.19 -10.29 -15.39
C LEU A 309 11.28 -8.81 -15.79
N TYR A 310 12.35 -8.35 -16.45
CA TYR A 310 12.51 -6.93 -16.79
C TYR A 310 11.43 -6.43 -17.76
N ASP A 311 11.07 -7.27 -18.72
CA ASP A 311 10.02 -7.04 -19.74
C ASP A 311 8.76 -7.89 -19.48
N TYR A 312 8.64 -8.47 -18.29
CA TYR A 312 7.51 -9.32 -17.95
C TYR A 312 6.23 -8.52 -17.74
N VAL A 313 5.19 -8.89 -18.49
CA VAL A 313 3.84 -8.34 -18.36
C VAL A 313 2.96 -9.29 -17.57
N GLY A 314 2.67 -8.89 -16.35
CA GLY A 314 1.90 -9.63 -15.38
C GLY A 314 1.90 -8.91 -14.03
N THR A 315 1.14 -9.39 -13.06
CA THR A 315 1.17 -8.84 -11.70
C THR A 315 2.21 -9.56 -10.85
N LEU A 316 3.16 -8.80 -10.30
CA LEU A 316 4.19 -9.25 -9.34
C LEU A 316 4.16 -8.41 -8.06
N ALA A 317 3.26 -7.42 -7.99
CA ALA A 317 3.20 -6.50 -6.87
C ALA A 317 2.80 -7.23 -5.58
N GLN A 318 3.70 -7.24 -4.61
CA GLN A 318 3.49 -7.69 -3.24
C GLN A 318 4.22 -6.75 -2.29
N THR A 319 3.87 -6.80 -1.03
CA THR A 319 4.46 -5.95 -0.01
C THR A 319 5.75 -6.57 0.52
N GLY A 320 6.83 -5.80 0.59
CA GLY A 320 8.01 -6.13 1.40
C GLY A 320 7.96 -5.38 2.73
N ILE A 321 8.86 -5.72 3.65
CA ILE A 321 8.98 -5.03 4.93
C ILE A 321 10.36 -4.41 5.09
N ALA A 322 10.41 -3.11 5.42
CA ALA A 322 11.64 -2.38 5.69
C ALA A 322 11.66 -1.97 7.18
N ALA A 323 12.64 -2.46 7.91
CA ALA A 323 12.92 -2.05 9.29
C ALA A 323 14.07 -1.02 9.28
N ILE A 324 13.85 0.14 9.88
CA ILE A 324 14.73 1.30 9.83
C ILE A 324 14.98 1.80 11.27
N ASP A 325 16.21 1.65 11.75
CA ASP A 325 16.64 2.23 13.04
C ASP A 325 16.90 3.73 12.83
N VAL A 326 16.01 4.55 13.33
CA VAL A 326 16.15 6.01 13.33
C VAL A 326 16.97 6.45 14.56
N GLY A 327 16.72 5.87 15.71
CA GLY A 327 17.44 6.04 16.99
C GLY A 327 17.98 7.44 17.22
N SER A 328 19.25 7.52 17.58
CA SER A 328 20.05 8.75 17.72
C SER A 328 20.99 8.99 16.53
N ALA A 329 20.69 8.40 15.38
CA ALA A 329 21.50 8.50 14.18
C ALA A 329 21.39 9.88 13.53
N SER A 330 22.41 10.28 12.77
CA SER A 330 22.32 11.43 11.87
C SER A 330 21.39 11.11 10.69
N PHE A 331 20.89 12.13 10.03
CA PHE A 331 19.95 11.95 8.90
C PHE A 331 20.58 11.13 7.76
N ASP A 332 21.86 11.34 7.45
CA ASP A 332 22.55 10.56 6.44
C ASP A 332 22.61 9.06 6.80
N GLU A 333 22.76 8.73 8.08
CA GLU A 333 22.72 7.32 8.49
C GLU A 333 21.29 6.76 8.44
N VAL A 334 20.26 7.54 8.80
CA VAL A 334 18.86 7.14 8.61
C VAL A 334 18.57 6.85 7.13
N VAL A 335 19.09 7.67 6.21
CA VAL A 335 18.97 7.43 4.77
C VAL A 335 19.64 6.11 4.35
N ARG A 336 20.83 5.82 4.87
CA ARG A 336 21.51 4.54 4.59
C ARG A 336 20.75 3.35 5.19
N GLN A 337 20.15 3.51 6.37
CA GLN A 337 19.30 2.47 6.98
C GLN A 337 18.03 2.25 6.15
N ALA A 338 17.38 3.32 5.70
CA ALA A 338 16.20 3.23 4.83
C ALA A 338 16.53 2.52 3.51
N TRP A 339 17.67 2.82 2.90
CA TRP A 339 18.12 2.15 1.68
C TRP A 339 18.38 0.65 1.91
N ARG A 340 19.08 0.28 3.00
CA ARG A 340 19.30 -1.13 3.36
C ARG A 340 17.98 -1.85 3.66
N GLY A 341 17.06 -1.18 4.38
CA GLY A 341 15.73 -1.71 4.67
C GLY A 341 14.91 -1.94 3.41
N MET A 342 14.90 -0.98 2.47
CA MET A 342 14.25 -1.13 1.17
C MET A 342 14.83 -2.30 0.38
N LEU A 343 16.16 -2.42 0.30
CA LEU A 343 16.80 -3.55 -0.40
C LEU A 343 16.40 -4.90 0.22
N LYS A 344 16.36 -5.00 1.55
CA LYS A 344 15.89 -6.21 2.22
C LYS A 344 14.41 -6.49 1.92
N GLY A 345 13.57 -5.45 1.99
CA GLY A 345 12.15 -5.56 1.61
C GLY A 345 11.96 -6.04 0.16
N CYS A 346 12.78 -5.51 -0.76
CA CYS A 346 12.81 -5.95 -2.16
C CYS A 346 13.26 -7.42 -2.33
N MET A 347 14.28 -7.85 -1.59
CA MET A 347 14.77 -9.23 -1.65
C MET A 347 13.76 -10.24 -1.09
N HIS A 348 12.87 -9.79 -0.20
CA HIS A 348 11.87 -10.59 0.48
C HIS A 348 10.44 -10.13 0.15
N GLY A 349 10.21 -9.70 -1.10
CA GLY A 349 8.93 -9.22 -1.60
C GLY A 349 8.08 -10.27 -2.32
N VAL A 350 8.52 -11.54 -2.39
CA VAL A 350 7.76 -12.62 -3.06
C VAL A 350 7.50 -13.75 -2.07
N TYR A 351 6.23 -13.99 -1.77
CA TYR A 351 5.77 -14.99 -0.79
C TYR A 351 4.37 -15.50 -1.13
N ASP A 352 4.01 -16.68 -0.61
CA ASP A 352 2.61 -17.11 -0.61
C ASP A 352 1.84 -16.32 0.46
N VAL A 353 0.80 -15.60 0.02
CA VAL A 353 0.04 -14.70 0.89
C VAL A 353 -0.75 -15.44 1.98
N TYR A 354 -1.16 -16.68 1.71
CA TYR A 354 -1.89 -17.49 2.69
C TYR A 354 -0.94 -18.05 3.76
N GLU A 355 0.27 -18.49 3.35
CA GLU A 355 1.31 -18.92 4.31
C GLU A 355 1.77 -17.76 5.20
N LEU A 356 1.92 -16.55 4.64
CA LEU A 356 2.25 -15.35 5.43
C LEU A 356 1.13 -14.98 6.40
N GLU A 357 -0.13 -15.09 5.98
CA GLU A 357 -1.28 -14.84 6.85
C GLU A 357 -1.32 -15.82 8.05
N GLU A 358 -1.09 -17.10 7.82
CA GLU A 358 -0.99 -18.10 8.89
C GLU A 358 0.12 -17.78 9.90
N ILE A 359 1.30 -17.40 9.40
CA ILE A 359 2.43 -16.97 10.23
C ILE A 359 2.05 -15.71 11.02
N GLY A 360 1.47 -14.72 10.36
CA GLY A 360 1.03 -13.46 10.98
C GLY A 360 -0.01 -13.70 12.08
N ASN A 361 -1.02 -14.53 11.82
CA ASN A 361 -2.06 -14.86 12.78
C ASN A 361 -1.50 -15.58 14.01
N ARG A 362 -0.58 -16.54 13.81
CA ARG A 362 0.09 -17.23 14.93
C ARG A 362 0.89 -16.27 15.78
N ILE A 363 1.74 -15.42 15.16
CA ILE A 363 2.56 -14.45 15.90
C ILE A 363 1.67 -13.40 16.57
N SER A 364 0.60 -12.93 15.92
CA SER A 364 -0.40 -12.04 16.51
C SER A 364 -1.00 -12.65 17.77
N HIS A 365 -1.42 -13.91 17.70
CA HIS A 365 -1.97 -14.66 18.84
C HIS A 365 -0.95 -14.77 19.98
N ASP A 366 0.27 -15.22 19.68
CA ASP A 366 1.31 -15.44 20.70
C ASP A 366 1.76 -14.12 21.36
N ARG A 367 1.77 -13.01 20.63
CA ARG A 367 2.09 -11.69 21.16
C ARG A 367 0.89 -10.95 21.75
N GLY A 368 -0.33 -11.33 21.39
CA GLY A 368 -1.55 -10.64 21.78
C GLY A 368 -1.69 -9.26 21.16
N VAL A 369 -1.22 -9.09 19.93
CA VAL A 369 -1.28 -7.85 19.15
C VAL A 369 -1.96 -8.09 17.81
N TYR A 370 -2.52 -7.04 17.22
CA TYR A 370 -3.01 -7.07 15.85
C TYR A 370 -2.08 -6.28 14.96
N PHE A 371 -1.54 -6.93 13.91
CA PHE A 371 -0.71 -6.27 12.92
C PHE A 371 -1.58 -5.56 11.88
N CYS A 372 -2.03 -4.36 12.20
CA CYS A 372 -2.59 -3.45 11.22
C CYS A 372 -1.48 -2.50 10.79
N PHE A 373 -0.90 -2.71 9.61
CA PHE A 373 0.00 -1.70 9.05
C PHE A 373 -0.84 -0.45 8.75
N ASP A 374 -0.74 0.57 9.60
CA ASP A 374 -1.52 1.80 9.47
C ASP A 374 -1.05 2.69 8.32
N ALA A 375 0.13 2.43 7.76
CA ALA A 375 0.63 3.11 6.58
C ALA A 375 1.50 2.22 5.69
N ILE A 376 1.48 2.49 4.38
CA ILE A 376 2.33 1.85 3.36
C ILE A 376 3.07 2.93 2.56
N TYR A 377 4.33 2.67 2.22
CA TYR A 377 5.12 3.49 1.31
C TYR A 377 5.23 2.80 -0.06
N ASN A 378 4.84 3.51 -1.10
CA ASN A 378 4.88 3.04 -2.48
C ASN A 378 5.59 4.07 -3.37
N CYS A 379 6.70 3.69 -3.97
CA CYS A 379 7.37 4.48 -5.00
C CYS A 379 7.25 3.75 -6.33
N SER A 380 6.39 4.27 -7.21
CA SER A 380 6.14 3.69 -8.53
C SER A 380 7.12 4.17 -9.62
N VAL A 381 8.15 4.93 -9.23
CA VAL A 381 9.13 5.51 -10.15
C VAL A 381 10.34 4.60 -10.30
N ILE A 382 10.69 4.27 -11.54
CA ILE A 382 11.97 3.65 -11.86
C ILE A 382 13.03 4.77 -11.90
N GLU A 383 13.96 4.75 -10.95
CA GLU A 383 15.00 5.76 -10.88
C GLU A 383 16.04 5.54 -12.00
N SER A 384 16.20 6.53 -12.86
CA SER A 384 17.37 6.61 -13.74
C SER A 384 18.59 6.94 -12.88
N GLY A 385 19.59 6.07 -12.87
CA GLY A 385 20.82 6.25 -12.08
C GLY A 385 21.74 7.36 -12.59
N VAL A 386 21.19 8.53 -12.98
CA VAL A 386 21.97 9.66 -13.47
C VAL A 386 22.56 10.40 -12.28
N PRO A 387 23.91 10.44 -12.12
CA PRO A 387 24.55 11.22 -11.07
C PRO A 387 24.24 12.71 -11.25
N MET A 388 24.08 13.45 -10.17
CA MET A 388 23.98 14.90 -10.20
C MET A 388 25.26 15.46 -10.84
N LYS A 389 25.13 16.15 -11.98
CA LYS A 389 26.25 16.75 -12.71
C LYS A 389 26.58 18.16 -12.25
N GLU A 390 25.70 18.78 -11.45
CA GLU A 390 25.80 20.17 -11.05
C GLU A 390 26.14 20.30 -9.56
N PRO A 391 26.83 21.40 -9.14
CA PRO A 391 27.07 21.68 -7.74
C PRO A 391 25.75 21.80 -6.97
N ALA A 392 25.77 21.51 -5.66
CA ALA A 392 24.61 21.66 -4.80
C ALA A 392 24.01 23.08 -4.95
N PRO A 393 22.68 23.20 -5.06
CA PRO A 393 22.01 24.49 -5.21
C PRO A 393 22.26 25.39 -3.98
N SER A 394 22.31 26.71 -4.19
CA SER A 394 22.48 27.64 -3.06
C SER A 394 21.26 27.62 -2.14
N PRO A 395 21.40 28.00 -0.84
CA PRO A 395 20.28 28.11 0.10
C PRO A 395 19.17 29.04 -0.41
N GLU A 396 19.55 30.13 -1.09
CA GLU A 396 18.59 31.08 -1.66
C GLU A 396 17.78 30.46 -2.79
N TYR A 397 18.42 29.65 -3.63
CA TYR A 397 17.75 28.92 -4.72
C TYR A 397 16.79 27.87 -4.16
N MET A 398 17.21 27.13 -3.11
CA MET A 398 16.34 26.17 -2.41
C MET A 398 15.11 26.87 -1.83
N THR A 399 15.28 28.03 -1.18
CA THR A 399 14.17 28.83 -0.64
C THR A 399 13.22 29.30 -1.75
N ALA A 400 13.76 29.71 -2.90
CA ALA A 400 12.94 30.08 -4.05
C ALA A 400 12.14 28.90 -4.60
N MET A 401 12.70 27.68 -4.57
CA MET A 401 11.98 26.48 -5.00
C MET A 401 10.88 26.07 -4.01
N LEU A 402 11.06 26.27 -2.71
CA LEU A 402 10.02 26.07 -1.70
C LEU A 402 8.76 26.89 -1.99
N SER A 403 8.91 28.13 -2.44
CA SER A 403 7.76 29.00 -2.79
C SER A 403 6.94 28.49 -3.97
N ARG A 404 7.45 27.52 -4.73
CA ARG A 404 6.78 26.89 -5.87
C ARG A 404 6.08 25.58 -5.51
N THR A 405 6.26 25.10 -4.28
CA THR A 405 5.57 23.89 -3.82
C THR A 405 4.06 24.09 -3.83
N GLN A 406 3.36 23.13 -4.38
CA GLN A 406 1.91 23.11 -4.45
C GLN A 406 1.36 21.97 -3.60
N LEU A 407 0.33 22.30 -2.84
CA LEU A 407 -0.45 21.34 -2.05
C LEU A 407 -1.90 21.39 -2.52
N ARG A 408 -2.48 20.24 -2.81
CA ARG A 408 -3.88 20.12 -3.22
C ARG A 408 -4.55 19.02 -2.44
N ARG A 409 -5.81 19.25 -2.03
CA ARG A 409 -6.66 18.24 -1.40
C ARG A 409 -7.70 17.78 -2.41
N TYR A 410 -8.04 16.51 -2.37
CA TYR A 410 -9.09 15.97 -3.21
C TYR A 410 -9.73 14.74 -2.54
N PRO A 411 -11.03 14.52 -2.78
CA PRO A 411 -11.68 13.29 -2.33
C PRO A 411 -11.11 12.10 -3.12
N MET A 412 -10.91 10.98 -2.46
CA MET A 412 -10.59 9.74 -3.16
C MET A 412 -11.86 9.02 -3.58
N PRO A 413 -11.91 8.45 -4.79
CA PRO A 413 -13.07 7.71 -5.26
C PRO A 413 -13.19 6.30 -4.65
N PHE A 414 -12.18 5.83 -3.90
CA PHE A 414 -12.15 4.48 -3.33
C PHE A 414 -11.45 4.46 -1.97
N ARG A 415 -11.79 3.45 -1.17
CA ARG A 415 -11.17 3.20 0.13
C ARG A 415 -9.98 2.26 -0.03
N LEU A 416 -8.87 2.55 0.66
CA LEU A 416 -7.70 1.68 0.69
C LEU A 416 -7.88 0.56 1.73
N ALA A 417 -7.15 -0.55 1.53
CA ALA A 417 -7.08 -1.63 2.51
C ALA A 417 -6.35 -1.19 3.79
N THR A 418 -5.38 -0.29 3.66
CA THR A 418 -4.64 0.31 4.77
C THR A 418 -5.21 1.69 5.10
N PRO A 419 -5.18 2.10 6.38
CA PRO A 419 -5.65 3.41 6.81
C PRO A 419 -4.97 4.55 6.05
N VAL A 420 -3.65 4.47 5.84
CA VAL A 420 -2.87 5.48 5.11
C VAL A 420 -1.93 4.86 4.09
N ARG A 421 -1.70 5.60 3.01
CA ARG A 421 -0.71 5.24 1.99
C ARG A 421 0.05 6.49 1.55
N PHE A 422 1.35 6.35 1.37
CA PHE A 422 2.22 7.37 0.78
C PHE A 422 2.70 6.88 -0.58
N ASP A 423 2.30 7.59 -1.64
CA ASP A 423 2.67 7.29 -3.02
C ASP A 423 3.63 8.35 -3.56
N VAL A 424 4.70 7.89 -4.21
CA VAL A 424 5.62 8.73 -4.99
C VAL A 424 5.43 8.39 -6.46
N SER A 425 4.98 9.36 -7.25
CA SER A 425 4.69 9.19 -8.68
C SER A 425 5.72 9.86 -9.59
N ARG A 426 6.51 10.81 -9.07
CA ARG A 426 7.58 11.50 -9.80
C ARG A 426 8.75 11.82 -8.88
N LEU A 427 9.98 11.76 -9.41
CA LEU A 427 11.23 12.06 -8.70
C LEU A 427 12.15 13.03 -9.45
N GLU A 428 11.79 13.44 -10.67
CA GLU A 428 12.60 14.30 -11.54
C GLU A 428 11.88 15.60 -11.86
N GLY A 429 12.64 16.71 -11.84
CA GLY A 429 12.10 18.06 -12.02
C GLY A 429 11.33 18.56 -10.80
N GLU A 430 10.34 17.84 -10.40
CA GLU A 430 9.59 18.00 -9.14
C GLU A 430 9.29 16.61 -8.55
N VAL A 431 9.22 16.52 -7.23
CA VAL A 431 8.74 15.32 -6.54
C VAL A 431 7.24 15.43 -6.36
N GLU A 432 6.53 14.43 -6.87
CA GLU A 432 5.11 14.25 -6.59
C GLU A 432 4.95 13.21 -5.48
N LEU A 433 4.48 13.67 -4.34
CA LEU A 433 4.23 12.85 -3.15
C LEU A 433 2.78 13.01 -2.73
N CYS A 434 2.08 11.91 -2.60
CA CYS A 434 0.69 11.87 -2.19
C CYS A 434 0.52 11.11 -0.89
N GLY A 435 -0.16 11.71 0.07
CA GLY A 435 -0.67 11.05 1.25
C GLY A 435 -2.16 10.77 1.09
N TRP A 436 -2.57 9.50 1.26
CA TRP A 436 -3.96 9.06 1.19
C TRP A 436 -4.43 8.58 2.55
N SER A 437 -5.61 9.00 2.98
CA SER A 437 -6.25 8.49 4.19
C SER A 437 -7.62 7.87 3.89
N SER A 438 -7.81 6.65 4.35
CA SER A 438 -9.10 5.96 4.40
C SER A 438 -9.70 5.96 5.81
N ASP A 439 -9.07 6.68 6.74
CA ASP A 439 -9.51 6.85 8.12
C ASP A 439 -9.37 8.34 8.48
N VAL A 440 -10.26 9.15 7.92
CA VAL A 440 -10.24 10.61 8.05
C VAL A 440 -10.46 11.05 9.50
N GLY A 441 -11.21 10.26 10.29
CA GLY A 441 -11.39 10.52 11.71
C GLY A 441 -10.08 10.46 12.50
N ARG A 442 -9.18 9.54 12.16
CA ARG A 442 -7.88 9.36 12.80
C ARG A 442 -6.77 10.17 12.13
N VAL A 443 -6.78 10.22 10.79
CA VAL A 443 -5.75 10.89 9.97
C VAL A 443 -6.44 11.85 8.99
N PRO A 444 -6.87 13.03 9.45
CA PRO A 444 -7.50 14.04 8.60
C PRO A 444 -6.51 14.67 7.62
N ALA A 445 -7.03 15.39 6.62
CA ALA A 445 -6.22 16.05 5.59
C ALA A 445 -5.18 17.01 6.15
N GLU A 446 -5.49 17.72 7.25
CA GLU A 446 -4.58 18.62 7.96
C GLU A 446 -3.36 17.87 8.48
N HIS A 447 -3.58 16.69 9.03
CA HIS A 447 -2.50 15.85 9.55
C HIS A 447 -1.59 15.36 8.42
N LEU A 448 -2.17 14.84 7.31
CA LEU A 448 -1.39 14.48 6.12
C LEU A 448 -0.60 15.67 5.58
N THR A 449 -1.23 16.86 5.49
CA THR A 449 -0.58 18.09 5.05
C THR A 449 0.64 18.41 5.93
N SER A 450 0.49 18.33 7.25
CA SER A 450 1.58 18.59 8.20
C SER A 450 2.73 17.58 8.06
N LEU A 451 2.42 16.30 7.83
CA LEU A 451 3.43 15.26 7.60
C LEU A 451 4.21 15.52 6.30
N LEU A 452 3.52 15.83 5.19
CA LEU A 452 4.17 16.11 3.91
C LEU A 452 5.07 17.35 4.00
N GLN A 453 4.60 18.41 4.64
CA GLN A 453 5.39 19.62 4.88
C GLN A 453 6.61 19.37 5.80
N ALA A 454 6.48 18.48 6.79
CA ALA A 454 7.60 18.10 7.64
C ALA A 454 8.67 17.33 6.85
N ILE A 455 8.27 16.40 5.96
CA ILE A 455 9.16 15.70 5.04
C ILE A 455 9.91 16.71 4.16
N GLU A 456 9.22 17.69 3.60
CA GLU A 456 9.84 18.73 2.76
C GLU A 456 10.86 19.55 3.55
N ARG A 457 10.49 20.07 4.72
CA ARG A 457 11.40 20.86 5.58
C ARG A 457 12.68 20.08 5.91
N LEU A 458 12.54 18.82 6.32
CA LEU A 458 13.68 17.99 6.68
C LEU A 458 14.62 17.76 5.50
N LEU A 459 14.08 17.37 4.34
CA LEU A 459 14.89 17.11 3.14
C LEU A 459 15.61 18.38 2.67
N VAL A 460 14.92 19.52 2.64
CA VAL A 460 15.52 20.81 2.24
C VAL A 460 16.64 21.23 3.19
N ALA A 461 16.46 21.08 4.49
CA ALA A 461 17.52 21.35 5.47
C ALA A 461 18.72 20.40 5.29
N ALA A 462 18.44 19.10 5.09
CA ALA A 462 19.47 18.09 4.87
C ALA A 462 20.20 18.22 3.53
N ALA A 463 19.68 18.95 2.57
CA ALA A 463 20.37 19.22 1.29
C ALA A 463 21.68 19.98 1.50
N GLY A 464 21.76 20.89 2.49
CA GLY A 464 22.94 21.68 2.82
C GLY A 464 24.03 20.92 3.58
N GLY A 465 23.71 19.79 4.21
CA GLY A 465 24.64 18.98 5.02
C GLY A 465 23.92 17.91 5.82
N ASP A 466 24.68 17.06 6.49
CA ASP A 466 24.10 16.08 7.41
C ASP A 466 23.52 16.80 8.64
N LEU A 467 22.44 16.26 9.19
CA LEU A 467 21.79 16.72 10.41
C LEU A 467 21.97 15.67 11.49
N ASP A 468 22.44 16.07 12.65
CA ASP A 468 22.41 15.20 13.82
C ASP A 468 20.96 15.04 14.36
N HIS A 469 20.79 14.21 15.36
CA HIS A 469 19.47 13.94 15.93
C HIS A 469 18.77 15.18 16.47
N GLU A 470 19.49 16.09 17.11
CA GLU A 470 18.94 17.35 17.64
C GLU A 470 18.54 18.27 16.48
N GLY A 471 19.38 18.39 15.46
CA GLY A 471 19.06 19.14 14.23
C GLY A 471 17.83 18.60 13.48
N ILE A 472 17.61 17.28 13.47
CA ILE A 472 16.38 16.69 12.92
C ILE A 472 15.16 17.18 13.71
N ILE A 473 15.20 17.12 15.04
CA ILE A 473 14.09 17.57 15.92
C ILE A 473 13.80 19.05 15.69
N ASP A 474 14.83 19.90 15.69
CA ASP A 474 14.72 21.35 15.53
C ASP A 474 14.12 21.73 14.18
N VAL A 475 14.52 21.05 13.10
CA VAL A 475 13.98 21.32 11.75
C VAL A 475 12.52 20.87 11.62
N LEU A 476 12.18 19.74 12.21
CA LEU A 476 10.82 19.19 12.09
C LEU A 476 9.80 20.05 12.82
N GLN A 477 10.14 20.64 13.98
CA GLN A 477 9.24 21.46 14.80
C GLN A 477 7.89 20.77 15.03
N MET A 478 7.92 19.43 15.20
CA MET A 478 6.72 18.63 15.42
C MET A 478 6.55 18.34 16.91
N GLU A 479 5.32 18.50 17.40
CA GLU A 479 5.01 18.04 18.74
C GLU A 479 4.92 16.50 18.76
N PRO A 480 5.63 15.82 19.68
CA PRO A 480 5.43 14.40 19.92
C PRO A 480 4.00 14.10 20.33
N VAL A 481 3.54 12.89 20.02
CA VAL A 481 2.25 12.38 20.52
C VAL A 481 2.26 12.42 22.04
N ARG A 482 1.33 13.21 22.63
CA ARG A 482 1.16 13.28 24.08
C ARG A 482 0.49 12.01 24.55
N ARG A 483 1.14 11.34 25.50
CA ARG A 483 0.59 10.17 26.19
C ARG A 483 0.45 10.50 27.68
N ASP A 484 -0.76 10.39 28.18
CA ASP A 484 -1.09 10.60 29.60
C ASP A 484 -0.89 9.31 30.40
N SER A 485 -1.36 9.27 31.65
CA SER A 485 -1.28 8.11 32.54
C SER A 485 -2.09 6.90 32.06
N ASN A 486 -2.92 7.07 31.03
CA ASN A 486 -3.69 6.01 30.40
C ASN A 486 -2.85 5.19 29.40
N TRP A 487 -1.62 5.62 29.12
CA TRP A 487 -0.70 4.91 28.22
C TRP A 487 0.40 4.22 29.01
N VAL A 488 0.64 2.96 28.70
CA VAL A 488 1.72 2.15 29.28
C VAL A 488 2.64 1.68 28.18
N LYS A 489 3.95 1.84 28.39
CA LYS A 489 4.95 1.27 27.50
C LYS A 489 5.22 -0.18 27.89
N THR A 490 4.90 -1.11 27.01
CA THR A 490 5.34 -2.51 27.09
C THR A 490 6.74 -2.64 26.48
N ASP A 491 7.30 -3.85 26.38
CA ASP A 491 8.65 -4.09 25.86
C ASP A 491 8.90 -3.42 24.50
N ILE A 492 7.89 -3.42 23.62
CA ILE A 492 8.04 -3.05 22.21
C ILE A 492 7.06 -1.99 21.73
N GLN A 493 5.98 -1.71 22.49
CA GLN A 493 4.94 -0.78 22.01
C GLN A 493 4.27 0.00 23.15
N TRP A 494 3.61 1.10 22.77
CA TRP A 494 2.70 1.81 23.63
C TRP A 494 1.31 1.17 23.58
N VAL A 495 0.66 1.02 24.74
CA VAL A 495 -0.67 0.43 24.89
C VAL A 495 -1.56 1.40 25.66
N GLU A 496 -2.75 1.64 25.12
CA GLU A 496 -3.77 2.46 25.78
C GLU A 496 -4.63 1.60 26.70
N LEU A 497 -4.58 1.89 28.00
CA LEU A 497 -5.30 1.09 29.02
C LEU A 497 -6.81 1.19 28.87
N ALA A 498 -7.35 2.37 28.56
CA ALA A 498 -8.78 2.55 28.34
C ALA A 498 -9.28 1.75 27.13
N GLU A 499 -8.48 1.72 26.04
CA GLU A 499 -8.83 0.90 24.88
C GLU A 499 -8.72 -0.59 25.17
N THR A 500 -7.72 -0.98 25.96
CA THR A 500 -7.61 -2.37 26.44
C THR A 500 -8.78 -2.75 27.34
N GLN A 501 -9.29 -1.82 28.16
CA GLN A 501 -10.50 -2.09 28.95
C GLN A 501 -11.73 -2.24 28.03
N ARG A 502 -11.89 -1.39 27.01
CA ARG A 502 -12.99 -1.54 26.03
C ARG A 502 -12.90 -2.87 25.29
N LEU A 503 -11.70 -3.29 24.92
CA LEU A 503 -11.45 -4.62 24.35
C LEU A 503 -11.99 -5.73 25.27
N LEU A 504 -11.74 -5.65 26.58
CA LEU A 504 -12.25 -6.63 27.56
C LEU A 504 -13.77 -6.56 27.67
N ASP A 505 -14.33 -5.34 27.72
CA ASP A 505 -15.78 -5.15 27.82
C ASP A 505 -16.49 -5.78 26.60
N ASP A 506 -15.96 -5.58 25.39
CA ASP A 506 -16.51 -6.16 24.15
C ASP A 506 -16.30 -7.69 24.09
N ALA A 507 -15.13 -8.18 24.51
CA ALA A 507 -14.83 -9.61 24.50
C ALA A 507 -15.67 -10.42 25.47
N PHE A 508 -16.04 -9.83 26.60
CA PHE A 508 -16.64 -10.59 27.71
C PHE A 508 -18.10 -10.23 28.03
N ALA A 509 -18.68 -9.17 27.44
CA ALA A 509 -20.08 -8.81 27.73
C ALA A 509 -21.03 -10.02 27.71
N PRO A 510 -21.96 -10.17 28.67
CA PRO A 510 -22.24 -9.28 29.81
C PRO A 510 -21.37 -9.55 31.05
N VAL A 511 -20.41 -10.47 31.00
CA VAL A 511 -19.51 -10.88 32.08
C VAL A 511 -18.55 -9.74 32.42
N LYS A 512 -18.18 -9.58 33.66
CA LYS A 512 -17.28 -8.51 34.10
C LYS A 512 -15.81 -8.91 33.91
N ALA A 513 -15.04 -7.95 33.38
CA ALA A 513 -13.59 -8.08 33.29
C ALA A 513 -12.93 -6.75 33.60
N ARG A 514 -11.73 -6.77 34.21
CA ARG A 514 -10.97 -5.57 34.52
C ARG A 514 -9.48 -5.75 34.26
N ILE A 515 -8.87 -4.74 33.58
CA ILE A 515 -7.44 -4.69 33.35
C ILE A 515 -6.72 -3.96 34.47
N PHE A 516 -5.57 -4.47 34.89
CA PHE A 516 -4.68 -3.83 35.84
C PHE A 516 -3.24 -3.79 35.29
N SER A 517 -2.57 -2.65 35.51
CA SER A 517 -1.15 -2.47 35.31
C SER A 517 -0.52 -2.31 36.70
N GLN A 518 0.31 -3.26 37.11
CA GLN A 518 0.82 -3.26 38.50
C GLN A 518 2.03 -2.34 38.68
N VAL A 519 2.94 -2.29 37.72
CA VAL A 519 4.13 -1.40 37.70
C VAL A 519 4.56 -1.12 36.26
N ALA A 520 5.17 0.02 36.01
CA ALA A 520 5.73 0.32 34.67
C ALA A 520 6.73 -0.77 34.23
N GLY A 521 6.38 -1.47 33.15
CA GLY A 521 7.17 -2.59 32.62
C GLY A 521 6.66 -3.98 33.02
N GLU A 522 5.73 -4.08 33.97
CA GLU A 522 5.09 -5.36 34.34
C GLU A 522 3.94 -5.74 33.37
N PRO A 523 3.68 -7.06 33.19
CA PRO A 523 2.65 -7.49 32.27
C PRO A 523 1.25 -7.03 32.73
N LEU A 524 0.43 -6.60 31.77
CA LEU A 524 -0.98 -6.27 31.97
C LEU A 524 -1.74 -7.53 32.40
N VAL A 525 -2.47 -7.44 33.50
CA VAL A 525 -3.24 -8.55 34.08
C VAL A 525 -4.73 -8.26 33.97
N ALA A 526 -5.50 -9.17 33.39
CA ALA A 526 -6.94 -9.11 33.38
C ALA A 526 -7.54 -10.09 34.41
N TYR A 527 -8.42 -9.59 35.25
CA TYR A 527 -9.32 -10.39 36.05
C TYR A 527 -10.64 -10.53 35.30
N VAL A 528 -11.11 -11.74 35.15
CA VAL A 528 -12.30 -12.07 34.35
C VAL A 528 -13.23 -12.95 35.15
N GLU A 529 -14.52 -12.60 35.24
CA GLU A 529 -15.55 -13.43 35.85
C GLU A 529 -15.75 -14.71 35.04
N ALA A 530 -15.79 -15.85 35.72
CA ALA A 530 -16.02 -17.13 35.08
C ALA A 530 -17.44 -17.23 34.49
N SER A 531 -17.55 -17.86 33.33
CA SER A 531 -18.83 -18.13 32.68
C SER A 531 -18.80 -19.49 31.99
N ASP A 532 -19.93 -19.94 31.44
CA ASP A 532 -19.98 -21.20 30.68
C ASP A 532 -19.03 -21.16 29.44
N SER A 533 -18.72 -19.99 28.93
CA SER A 533 -17.88 -19.80 27.75
C SER A 533 -16.45 -19.33 28.07
N VAL A 534 -16.14 -19.00 29.34
CA VAL A 534 -14.80 -18.53 29.76
C VAL A 534 -14.48 -19.16 31.12
N ARG A 535 -13.73 -20.24 31.11
CA ARG A 535 -13.27 -20.97 32.30
C ARG A 535 -11.76 -21.10 32.36
N THR A 536 -11.05 -20.80 31.25
CA THR A 536 -9.60 -20.91 31.17
C THR A 536 -8.99 -19.66 30.56
N PRO A 537 -7.71 -19.35 30.83
CA PRO A 537 -6.98 -18.27 30.20
C PRO A 537 -6.95 -18.36 28.67
N GLU A 538 -6.89 -19.57 28.09
CA GLU A 538 -6.88 -19.78 26.64
C GLU A 538 -8.19 -19.34 26.00
N GLN A 539 -9.32 -19.65 26.63
CA GLN A 539 -10.65 -19.19 26.19
C GLN A 539 -10.76 -17.67 26.29
N ALA A 540 -10.25 -17.07 27.36
CA ALA A 540 -10.22 -15.63 27.55
C ALA A 540 -9.36 -14.94 26.48
N HIS A 541 -8.15 -15.44 26.24
CA HIS A 541 -7.27 -14.91 25.24
C HIS A 541 -7.86 -15.00 23.82
N ALA A 542 -8.41 -16.15 23.45
CA ALA A 542 -9.04 -16.34 22.14
C ALA A 542 -10.19 -15.36 21.89
N ARG A 543 -11.00 -15.04 22.91
CA ARG A 543 -12.08 -14.04 22.80
C ARG A 543 -11.53 -12.64 22.61
N CYS A 544 -10.51 -12.24 23.36
CA CYS A 544 -9.83 -10.95 23.17
C CYS A 544 -9.26 -10.84 21.77
N MET A 545 -8.58 -11.89 21.27
CA MET A 545 -8.02 -11.90 19.91
C MET A 545 -9.09 -11.73 18.83
N ALA A 546 -10.30 -12.27 19.03
CA ALA A 546 -11.38 -12.18 18.04
C ALA A 546 -11.88 -10.73 17.84
N VAL A 547 -11.87 -9.91 18.89
CA VAL A 547 -12.34 -8.51 18.85
C VAL A 547 -11.20 -7.50 18.73
N LEU A 548 -9.95 -7.89 18.96
CA LEU A 548 -8.77 -7.03 18.93
C LEU A 548 -8.62 -6.18 17.65
N PRO A 549 -8.99 -6.64 16.45
CA PRO A 549 -8.94 -5.81 15.24
C PRO A 549 -9.75 -4.51 15.29
N ALA A 550 -10.79 -4.45 16.14
CA ALA A 550 -11.58 -3.23 16.36
C ALA A 550 -10.92 -2.26 17.35
N HIS A 551 -9.86 -2.68 18.07
CA HIS A 551 -9.17 -1.95 19.13
C HIS A 551 -7.68 -1.73 18.81
N PRO A 552 -7.31 -0.91 17.84
CA PRO A 552 -5.96 -0.86 17.29
C PRO A 552 -4.88 -0.33 18.25
N SER A 553 -5.24 0.44 19.29
CA SER A 553 -4.32 0.90 20.35
C SER A 553 -4.29 -0.02 21.59
N ALA A 554 -5.11 -1.09 21.58
CA ALA A 554 -5.11 -2.09 22.63
C ALA A 554 -4.07 -3.21 22.37
N MET A 555 -3.81 -3.94 23.43
CA MET A 555 -3.09 -5.21 23.41
C MET A 555 -3.85 -6.17 24.32
N THR A 556 -3.93 -7.46 23.98
CA THR A 556 -4.55 -8.40 24.91
C THR A 556 -3.71 -8.52 26.18
N PRO A 557 -4.35 -8.72 27.34
CA PRO A 557 -3.64 -8.96 28.59
C PRO A 557 -2.57 -10.05 28.46
N ARG A 558 -1.44 -9.88 29.13
CA ARG A 558 -0.40 -10.91 29.15
C ARG A 558 -0.70 -12.03 30.13
N HIS A 559 -1.57 -11.75 31.09
CA HIS A 559 -2.00 -12.73 32.09
C HIS A 559 -3.49 -12.57 32.38
N TYR A 560 -4.19 -13.68 32.49
CA TYR A 560 -5.60 -13.73 32.82
C TYR A 560 -5.77 -14.48 34.16
N VAL A 561 -6.63 -13.96 35.02
CA VAL A 561 -7.06 -14.59 36.25
C VAL A 561 -8.57 -14.80 36.18
N ILE A 562 -9.02 -16.04 36.11
CA ILE A 562 -10.45 -16.38 36.01
C ILE A 562 -11.00 -16.54 37.42
N CYS A 563 -12.01 -15.73 37.78
CA CYS A 563 -12.58 -15.63 39.13
C CYS A 563 -14.04 -16.07 39.13
N GLU A 564 -14.46 -16.80 40.15
CA GLU A 564 -15.86 -17.25 40.30
C GLU A 564 -16.84 -16.13 40.68
N ALA A 565 -16.34 -15.03 41.20
CA ALA A 565 -17.18 -13.91 41.65
C ALA A 565 -16.50 -12.56 41.35
N VAL A 566 -17.29 -11.53 41.18
CA VAL A 566 -16.87 -10.14 40.98
C VAL A 566 -16.93 -9.39 42.31
N PRO A 567 -15.89 -8.62 42.69
CA PRO A 567 -15.93 -7.81 43.91
C PRO A 567 -16.89 -6.62 43.77
N VAL A 568 -17.36 -6.08 44.90
CA VAL A 568 -18.20 -4.87 44.94
C VAL A 568 -17.45 -3.66 44.36
N GLY A 569 -16.12 -3.60 44.55
CA GLY A 569 -15.22 -2.59 43.95
C GLY A 569 -14.35 -3.21 42.86
N VAL A 570 -14.81 -3.18 41.61
CA VAL A 570 -14.11 -3.81 40.47
C VAL A 570 -12.77 -3.16 40.13
N ASP A 571 -12.51 -1.92 40.57
CA ASP A 571 -11.32 -1.14 40.24
C ASP A 571 -10.13 -1.41 41.18
N ASP A 572 -10.29 -2.22 42.21
CA ASP A 572 -9.22 -2.61 43.13
C ASP A 572 -8.81 -4.08 42.87
N PRO A 573 -7.55 -4.36 42.43
CA PRO A 573 -7.11 -5.73 42.21
C PRO A 573 -7.10 -6.59 43.46
N ILE A 574 -6.97 -5.99 44.66
CA ILE A 574 -6.98 -6.70 45.96
C ILE A 574 -8.39 -7.25 46.27
N GLY A 575 -9.43 -6.58 45.77
CA GLY A 575 -10.81 -6.98 45.97
C GLY A 575 -11.24 -8.23 45.19
N TRP A 576 -10.52 -8.58 44.12
CA TRP A 576 -10.85 -9.75 43.31
C TRP A 576 -10.48 -11.05 44.05
N PRO A 577 -11.38 -12.05 44.05
CA PRO A 577 -11.10 -13.32 44.71
C PRO A 577 -9.93 -14.05 44.03
N ALA A 578 -9.36 -15.01 44.76
CA ALA A 578 -8.35 -15.89 44.16
C ALA A 578 -8.95 -16.60 42.94
N GLY A 579 -8.20 -16.57 41.85
CA GLY A 579 -8.63 -17.17 40.60
C GLY A 579 -8.73 -18.70 40.68
N THR A 580 -9.71 -19.27 40.02
CA THR A 580 -9.85 -20.73 39.85
C THR A 580 -8.88 -21.24 38.79
N SER A 581 -8.49 -20.38 37.85
CA SER A 581 -7.50 -20.64 36.81
C SER A 581 -6.74 -19.35 36.46
N ALA A 582 -5.44 -19.45 36.24
CA ALA A 582 -4.62 -18.31 35.89
C ALA A 582 -3.51 -18.72 34.89
N GLY A 583 -3.21 -17.85 33.96
CA GLY A 583 -2.19 -18.10 32.93
C GLY A 583 -2.18 -17.05 31.81
N THR A 584 -1.31 -17.24 30.83
CA THR A 584 -1.18 -16.32 29.70
C THR A 584 -2.27 -16.54 28.65
N GLY A 585 -2.87 -17.71 28.60
CA GLY A 585 -3.82 -18.12 27.56
C GLY A 585 -3.19 -18.27 26.17
N ARG A 586 -1.87 -18.15 26.06
CA ARG A 586 -1.09 -18.24 24.82
C ARG A 586 -0.48 -19.62 24.72
N SER A 587 -0.22 -20.08 23.49
CA SER A 587 0.53 -21.32 23.28
C SER A 587 1.88 -21.21 24.00
N ALA A 588 2.28 -22.26 24.72
CA ALA A 588 3.61 -22.30 25.32
C ALA A 588 4.63 -22.10 24.20
N GLY A 589 5.41 -21.02 24.28
CA GLY A 589 6.31 -20.58 23.21
C GLY A 589 7.17 -21.72 22.70
N ILE A 590 7.26 -21.81 21.36
CA ILE A 590 8.25 -22.60 20.64
C ILE A 590 9.56 -21.86 20.65
#